data_a60622c473fdc0100f4ed954195efe25
#
_entry.id   a60622c473fdc0100f4ed954195efe25
#
_cell.length_a   1.000
_cell.length_b   1.000
_cell.length_c   1.000
_cell.angle_alpha   90.00
_cell.angle_beta   90.00
_cell.angle_gamma   90.00
#
_symmetry.space_group_name_H-M   'P 1'
#
loop_
_entity.id
_entity.type
_entity.pdbx_description
1 polymer ?
#
loop_
_entity_poly.entity_id
_entity_poly.type
_entity_poly.pdbx_seq_one_letter_code
_entity_poly.pdbx_strand_id
1 'polypeptide(L)'
;VRRSLTDAIRDSGENERMHGQAFATYTNLVYKVAIGRTAPQIRKAAGVDRRADVAPLLTADELAAVTRREAQVCTLLDCGMQYEAIKSVMTREVNHA
;
A
#
# COMPACT_ATOMS: atom_id res chain seq x y z
N VAL A 1 11.05 5.68 16.17
CA VAL A 1 11.24 5.78 14.73
C VAL A 1 10.21 4.94 14.01
N ARG A 2 9.51 5.54 13.06
CA ARG A 2 8.46 4.84 12.30
C ARG A 2 9.08 3.91 11.26
N ARG A 3 8.69 2.65 11.29
CA ARG A 3 9.13 1.70 10.26
C ARG A 3 8.42 2.02 8.94
N SER A 4 9.14 1.86 7.83
CA SER A 4 8.53 2.02 6.51
C SER A 4 7.72 0.76 6.17
N LEU A 5 6.80 0.90 5.22
CA LEU A 5 6.03 -0.23 4.73
C LEU A 5 6.95 -1.31 4.16
N THR A 6 7.99 -0.90 3.43
CA THR A 6 8.97 -1.84 2.87
C THR A 6 9.65 -2.66 3.96
N ASP A 7 10.07 -2.00 5.05
CA ASP A 7 10.71 -2.70 6.17
C ASP A 7 9.74 -3.67 6.85
N ALA A 8 8.49 -3.25 7.04
CA ALA A 8 7.48 -4.11 7.67
C ALA A 8 7.21 -5.35 6.83
N ILE A 9 7.11 -5.21 5.51
CA ILE A 9 6.89 -6.34 4.60
C ILE A 9 8.08 -7.30 4.67
N ARG A 10 9.30 -6.77 4.62
CA ARG A 10 10.50 -7.60 4.67
C ARG A 10 10.60 -8.36 5.98
N ASP A 11 10.39 -7.66 7.10
CA ASP A 11 10.53 -8.26 8.42
C ASP A 11 9.44 -9.30 8.72
N SER A 12 8.28 -9.18 8.09
CA SER A 12 7.17 -10.12 8.27
C SER A 12 7.36 -11.44 7.53
N GLY A 13 8.31 -11.50 6.57
CA GLY A 13 8.49 -12.66 5.71
C GLY A 13 7.51 -12.75 4.55
N GLU A 14 6.64 -11.75 4.39
CA GLU A 14 5.63 -11.76 3.32
C GLU A 14 6.27 -11.74 1.93
N ASN A 15 7.41 -11.07 1.77
CA ASN A 15 8.05 -11.02 0.44
C ASN A 15 8.48 -12.42 -0.01
N GLU A 16 9.01 -13.23 0.89
CA GLU A 16 9.39 -14.61 0.57
C GLU A 16 8.15 -15.46 0.35
N ARG A 17 7.12 -15.32 1.19
CA ARG A 17 5.88 -16.07 1.05
C ARG A 17 5.19 -15.78 -0.28
N MET A 18 5.28 -14.55 -0.76
CA MET A 18 4.63 -14.09 -1.99
C MET A 18 5.58 -14.07 -3.19
N HIS A 19 6.70 -14.79 -3.09
CA HIS A 19 7.65 -14.98 -4.20
C HIS A 19 8.16 -13.67 -4.78
N GLY A 20 8.47 -12.71 -3.92
CA GLY A 20 9.02 -11.43 -4.33
C GLY A 20 7.99 -10.41 -4.82
N GLN A 21 6.70 -10.74 -4.78
CA GLN A 21 5.65 -9.85 -5.28
C GLN A 21 5.01 -8.98 -4.19
N ALA A 22 5.43 -9.14 -2.94
CA ALA A 22 4.75 -8.48 -1.82
C ALA A 22 4.77 -6.97 -1.91
N PHE A 23 5.92 -6.38 -2.25
CA PHE A 23 6.03 -4.91 -2.26
C PHE A 23 5.03 -4.28 -3.23
N ALA A 24 4.96 -4.78 -4.47
CA ALA A 24 4.03 -4.26 -5.45
C ALA A 24 2.58 -4.52 -5.04
N THR A 25 2.30 -5.71 -4.54
CA THR A 25 0.95 -6.11 -4.16
C THR A 25 0.42 -5.27 -2.99
N TYR A 26 1.22 -5.10 -1.95
CA TYR A 26 0.83 -4.26 -0.80
C TYR A 26 0.70 -2.79 -1.18
N THR A 27 1.61 -2.28 -2.01
CA THR A 27 1.55 -0.89 -2.46
C THR A 27 0.27 -0.63 -3.24
N ASN A 28 -0.09 -1.54 -4.14
CA ASN A 28 -1.33 -1.41 -4.92
C ASN A 28 -2.56 -1.47 -4.01
N LEU A 29 -2.55 -2.34 -3.00
CA LEU A 29 -3.65 -2.41 -2.05
C LEU A 29 -3.81 -1.09 -1.29
N VAL A 30 -2.70 -0.55 -0.78
CA VAL A 30 -2.72 0.71 -0.04
C VAL A 30 -3.29 1.83 -0.88
N TYR A 31 -2.81 1.98 -2.12
CA TYR A 31 -3.26 3.06 -3.00
C TYR A 31 -4.73 2.89 -3.38
N LYS A 32 -5.15 1.66 -3.68
CA LYS A 32 -6.54 1.42 -4.06
C LYS A 32 -7.50 1.71 -2.90
N VAL A 33 -7.14 1.33 -1.69
CA VAL A 33 -7.96 1.60 -0.51
C VAL A 33 -7.95 3.08 -0.14
N ALA A 34 -6.80 3.73 -0.25
CA ALA A 34 -6.65 5.12 0.16
C ALA A 34 -7.31 6.10 -0.81
N ILE A 35 -7.12 5.92 -2.11
CA ILE A 35 -7.54 6.90 -3.12
C ILE A 35 -8.27 6.30 -4.32
N GLY A 36 -8.52 4.99 -4.31
CA GLY A 36 -9.30 4.31 -5.35
C GLY A 36 -8.53 4.02 -6.64
N ARG A 37 -7.24 4.30 -6.69
CA ARG A 37 -6.40 4.07 -7.87
C ARG A 37 -5.09 3.43 -7.45
N THR A 38 -4.55 2.55 -8.30
CA THR A 38 -3.24 1.94 -8.06
C THR A 38 -2.14 2.88 -8.56
N ALA A 39 -0.90 2.64 -8.11
CA ALA A 39 0.23 3.43 -8.56
C ALA A 39 0.44 3.38 -10.08
N PRO A 40 0.38 2.18 -10.72
CA PRO A 40 0.48 2.13 -12.19
C PRO A 40 -0.61 2.94 -12.91
N GLN A 41 -1.83 2.95 -12.39
CA GLN A 41 -2.92 3.73 -12.97
C GLN A 41 -2.64 5.23 -12.89
N ILE A 42 -2.10 5.68 -11.77
CA ILE A 42 -1.75 7.10 -11.59
C ILE A 42 -0.65 7.51 -12.56
N ARG A 43 0.38 6.70 -12.70
CA ARG A 43 1.48 6.99 -13.63
C ARG A 43 0.99 7.03 -15.07
N LYS A 44 0.15 6.11 -15.46
CA LYS A 44 -0.40 6.05 -16.81
C LYS A 44 -1.24 7.31 -17.11
N ALA A 45 -2.08 7.70 -16.17
CA ALA A 45 -2.91 8.89 -16.34
C ALA A 45 -2.08 10.16 -16.44
N ALA A 46 -0.94 10.23 -15.75
CA ALA A 46 -0.05 11.38 -15.77
C ALA A 46 0.90 11.38 -16.98
N GLY A 47 0.98 10.27 -17.71
CA GLY A 47 1.86 10.16 -18.86
C GLY A 47 3.34 10.07 -18.50
N VAL A 48 3.67 9.55 -17.32
CA VAL A 48 5.05 9.42 -16.84
C VAL A 48 5.52 7.98 -16.94
N ASP A 49 6.85 7.78 -16.78
CA ASP A 49 7.46 6.46 -16.79
C ASP A 49 6.88 5.58 -15.69
N ARG A 50 6.81 4.28 -15.97
CA ARG A 50 6.32 3.29 -15.00
C ARG A 50 7.17 3.22 -13.72
N ARG A 51 8.37 3.79 -13.73
CA ARG A 51 9.28 3.82 -12.58
C ARG A 51 9.28 5.18 -11.87
N ALA A 52 8.50 6.14 -12.37
CA ALA A 52 8.46 7.46 -11.78
C ALA A 52 7.82 7.43 -10.39
N ASP A 53 8.27 8.32 -9.50
CA ASP A 53 7.68 8.47 -8.18
C ASP A 53 6.25 8.95 -8.32
N VAL A 54 5.36 8.37 -7.53
CA VAL A 54 3.94 8.73 -7.54
C VAL A 54 3.65 9.91 -6.61
N ALA A 55 4.42 10.06 -5.53
CA ALA A 55 4.15 11.08 -4.52
C ALA A 55 3.98 12.50 -5.10
N PRO A 56 4.84 12.96 -6.04
CA PRO A 56 4.64 14.29 -6.63
C PRO A 56 3.37 14.43 -7.46
N LEU A 57 2.75 13.32 -7.84
CA LEU A 57 1.54 13.29 -8.65
C LEU A 57 0.26 13.35 -7.82
N LEU A 58 0.40 13.28 -6.49
CA LEU A 58 -0.73 13.24 -5.57
C LEU A 58 -0.96 14.62 -4.94
N THR A 59 -2.22 14.90 -4.62
CA THR A 59 -2.53 16.07 -3.80
C THR A 59 -2.07 15.81 -2.36
N ALA A 60 -2.01 16.87 -1.54
CA ALA A 60 -1.64 16.74 -0.13
C ALA A 60 -2.60 15.79 0.60
N ASP A 61 -3.90 15.89 0.30
CA ASP A 61 -4.91 15.03 0.92
C ASP A 61 -4.74 13.57 0.50
N GLU A 62 -4.45 13.34 -0.78
CA GLU A 62 -4.21 11.98 -1.27
C GLU A 62 -2.97 11.37 -0.63
N LEU A 63 -1.91 12.15 -0.52
CA LEU A 63 -0.67 11.67 0.09
C LEU A 63 -0.89 11.33 1.56
N ALA A 64 -1.64 12.16 2.28
CA ALA A 64 -1.98 11.90 3.68
C ALA A 64 -2.78 10.62 3.82
N ALA A 65 -3.74 10.37 2.90
CA ALA A 65 -4.54 9.15 2.92
C ALA A 65 -3.68 7.91 2.70
N VAL A 66 -2.76 7.97 1.73
CA VAL A 66 -1.85 6.87 1.45
C VAL A 66 -0.96 6.58 2.66
N THR A 67 -0.40 7.62 3.27
CA THR A 67 0.47 7.48 4.43
C THR A 67 -0.26 6.82 5.60
N ARG A 68 -1.52 7.20 5.81
CA ARG A 68 -2.35 6.61 6.87
C ARG A 68 -2.58 5.12 6.64
N ARG A 69 -2.86 4.73 5.40
CA ARG A 69 -3.07 3.33 5.07
C ARG A 69 -1.78 2.51 5.14
N GLU A 70 -0.65 3.11 4.77
CA GLU A 70 0.65 2.46 4.94
C GLU A 70 0.92 2.15 6.42
N ALA A 71 0.65 3.10 7.30
CA ALA A 71 0.83 2.91 8.73
C ALA A 71 -0.09 1.80 9.26
N GLN A 72 -1.32 1.75 8.78
CA GLN A 72 -2.26 0.70 9.15
C GLN A 72 -1.75 -0.68 8.74
N VAL A 73 -1.25 -0.82 7.53
CA VAL A 73 -0.70 -2.08 7.04
C VAL A 73 0.51 -2.50 7.89
N CYS A 74 1.39 -1.57 8.23
CA CYS A 74 2.54 -1.86 9.10
C CYS A 74 2.09 -2.45 10.43
N THR A 75 1.06 -1.85 11.04
CA THR A 75 0.52 -2.33 12.31
C THR A 75 -0.04 -3.75 12.17
N LEU A 76 -0.80 -4.01 11.10
CA LEU A 76 -1.40 -5.33 10.90
C LEU A 76 -0.33 -6.39 10.63
N LEU A 77 0.73 -6.04 9.88
CA LEU A 77 1.85 -6.94 9.65
C LEU A 77 2.58 -7.25 10.96
N ASP A 78 2.76 -6.26 11.81
CA ASP A 78 3.40 -6.46 13.11
C ASP A 78 2.56 -7.36 14.02
N CYS A 79 1.25 -7.41 13.80
CA CYS A 79 0.36 -8.34 14.50
C CYS A 79 0.40 -9.76 13.96
N GLY A 80 1.20 -10.01 12.92
CA GLY A 80 1.34 -11.33 12.34
C GLY A 80 0.31 -11.67 11.27
N MET A 81 -0.45 -10.69 10.79
CA MET A 81 -1.44 -10.93 9.74
C MET A 81 -0.76 -11.07 8.38
N GLN A 82 -1.35 -11.92 7.53
CA GLN A 82 -0.90 -12.10 6.15
C GLN A 82 -1.73 -11.24 5.21
N TYR A 83 -1.28 -11.14 3.96
CA TYR A 83 -1.88 -10.27 2.95
C TYR A 83 -3.40 -10.46 2.82
N GLU A 84 -3.85 -11.70 2.76
CA GLU A 84 -5.26 -12.01 2.53
C GLU A 84 -6.14 -11.45 3.66
N ALA A 85 -5.68 -11.59 4.90
CA ALA A 85 -6.39 -11.06 6.05
C ALA A 85 -6.35 -9.52 6.08
N ILE A 86 -5.20 -8.95 5.78
CA ILE A 86 -5.03 -7.49 5.74
C ILE A 86 -5.92 -6.89 4.66
N LYS A 87 -5.93 -7.48 3.48
CA LYS A 87 -6.79 -7.03 2.38
C LYS A 87 -8.26 -7.07 2.79
N SER A 88 -8.67 -8.12 3.47
CA SER A 88 -10.06 -8.26 3.91
C SER A 88 -10.45 -7.14 4.88
N VAL A 89 -9.59 -6.85 5.86
CA VAL A 89 -9.84 -5.79 6.84
C VAL A 89 -9.94 -4.43 6.15
N MET A 90 -8.99 -4.10 5.30
CA MET A 90 -8.94 -2.79 4.66
C MET A 90 -10.08 -2.60 3.66
N THR A 91 -10.42 -3.62 2.91
CA THR A 91 -11.52 -3.57 1.95
C THR A 91 -12.86 -3.41 2.68
N ARG A 92 -13.02 -4.08 3.82
CA ARG A 92 -14.23 -3.98 4.62
C ARG A 92 -14.43 -2.56 5.16
N GLU A 93 -13.36 -1.91 5.60
CA GLU A 93 -13.44 -0.54 6.10
C GLU A 93 -13.91 0.42 5.01
N VAL A 94 -13.40 0.28 3.78
CA VAL A 94 -13.81 1.13 2.67
C VAL A 94 -15.27 0.90 2.32
N ASN A 95 -15.71 -0.35 2.31
CA ASN A 95 -17.08 -0.70 1.94
C ASN A 95 -18.11 -0.29 3.00
N HIS A 96 -17.66 0.04 4.20
CA HIS A 96 -18.51 0.47 5.30
C HIS A 96 -18.72 1.99 5.34
N ALA A 97 -18.04 2.72 4.52
CA ALA A 97 -18.13 4.18 4.52
C ALA A 97 -19.48 4.67 3.98
#